data_48c54e58ea8aad40f5f360e05ce7f241
#
_entry.id   48c54e58ea8aad40f5f360e05ce7f241
#
_cell.length_a   1.000
_cell.length_b   1.000
_cell.length_c   1.000
_cell.angle_alpha   90.00
_cell.angle_beta   90.00
_cell.angle_gamma   90.00
#
_symmetry.space_group_name_H-M   'P 1'
#
loop_
_entity.id
_entity.type
_entity.pdbx_description
1 polymer ?
#
loop_
_entity_poly.entity_id
_entity_poly.type
_entity_poly.pdbx_seq_one_letter_code
_entity_poly.pdbx_strand_id
1 'polypeptide(L)'
;MTFHTIKRTTVGIMAGGVFLAGSILAAGPAAAGNGNSEVIGSGPDIIYTGAALASADATVSAGALGNGNSQITLSVEGVAAPAGTKFGAHVHEKACGTEGGAGPHYNHDPGGDGPLKNREVWLDFTVNANGSGHAVATRSFEVPDRANRSVIIHVMPTEHGTGAAGARLACIDLDS
;
A
#
# COMPACT_ATOMS: atom_id res chain seq x y z
N MET A 1 11.36 60.02 53.48
CA MET A 1 12.00 58.97 52.66
C MET A 1 11.82 57.67 53.42
N THR A 2 10.87 56.86 52.99
CA THR A 2 10.50 55.61 53.66
C THR A 2 10.87 54.44 52.75
N PHE A 3 11.84 53.62 53.14
CA PHE A 3 12.28 52.45 52.42
C PHE A 3 11.35 51.29 52.75
N HIS A 4 10.67 50.71 51.74
CA HIS A 4 9.89 49.50 51.85
C HIS A 4 10.77 48.31 51.51
N THR A 5 10.95 47.41 52.47
CA THR A 5 11.66 46.13 52.32
C THR A 5 10.74 45.08 51.70
N ILE A 6 11.12 44.60 50.51
CA ILE A 6 10.37 43.52 49.83
C ILE A 6 10.93 42.16 50.31
N LYS A 7 10.07 41.36 50.94
CA LYS A 7 10.34 39.97 51.32
C LYS A 7 10.30 39.09 50.06
N ARG A 8 11.38 38.38 49.75
CA ARG A 8 11.40 37.36 48.74
C ARG A 8 10.75 36.06 49.26
N THR A 9 9.66 35.64 48.62
CA THR A 9 9.04 34.34 48.87
C THR A 9 9.66 33.34 47.88
N THR A 10 10.28 32.31 48.43
CA THR A 10 10.83 31.19 47.65
C THR A 10 9.70 30.26 47.27
N VAL A 11 9.41 30.14 45.97
CA VAL A 11 8.45 29.17 45.44
C VAL A 11 9.22 27.91 45.04
N GLY A 12 8.85 26.81 45.70
CA GLY A 12 9.42 25.48 45.45
C GLY A 12 9.09 24.97 44.02
N ILE A 13 10.12 24.45 43.34
CA ILE A 13 9.99 23.82 42.01
C ILE A 13 9.45 22.40 42.25
N MET A 14 8.21 22.19 41.90
CA MET A 14 7.66 20.84 41.72
C MET A 14 8.16 20.28 40.40
N ALA A 15 8.87 19.16 40.44
CA ALA A 15 9.28 18.40 39.26
C ALA A 15 8.05 17.77 38.62
N GLY A 16 7.59 18.41 37.54
CA GLY A 16 6.55 17.87 36.67
C GLY A 16 7.15 16.80 35.75
N GLY A 17 6.74 15.55 35.94
CA GLY A 17 7.14 14.45 35.07
C GLY A 17 6.62 14.70 33.64
N VAL A 18 7.54 14.63 32.68
CA VAL A 18 7.22 14.64 31.25
C VAL A 18 6.64 13.27 30.93
N PHE A 19 5.32 13.18 30.77
CA PHE A 19 4.69 12.04 30.10
C PHE A 19 5.00 12.12 28.61
N LEU A 20 5.97 11.35 28.18
CA LEU A 20 6.14 11.02 26.75
C LEU A 20 4.91 10.19 26.35
N ALA A 21 3.99 10.82 25.65
CA ALA A 21 2.92 10.13 24.94
C ALA A 21 3.59 9.33 23.80
N GLY A 22 3.92 8.07 24.07
CA GLY A 22 4.32 7.14 23.05
C GLY A 22 3.14 6.91 22.10
N SER A 23 3.27 7.38 20.87
CA SER A 23 2.35 7.01 19.80
C SER A 23 2.47 5.51 19.60
N ILE A 24 1.47 4.77 20.04
CA ILE A 24 1.34 3.35 19.71
C ILE A 24 0.85 3.33 18.26
N LEU A 25 1.77 3.14 17.33
CA LEU A 25 1.44 2.70 15.98
C LEU A 25 0.70 1.36 16.14
N ALA A 26 -0.59 1.38 15.92
CA ALA A 26 -1.37 0.16 15.83
C ALA A 26 -0.92 -0.55 14.54
N ALA A 27 0.01 -1.49 14.69
CA ALA A 27 0.31 -2.43 13.63
C ALA A 27 -0.99 -3.21 13.35
N GLY A 28 -1.55 -3.04 12.16
CA GLY A 28 -2.61 -3.89 11.65
C GLY A 28 -2.15 -5.35 11.69
N PRO A 29 -3.08 -6.33 11.61
CA PRO A 29 -2.72 -7.73 11.69
C PRO A 29 -1.74 -8.07 10.55
N ALA A 30 -0.48 -8.29 10.90
CA ALA A 30 0.48 -8.86 10.00
C ALA A 30 -0.03 -10.26 9.64
N ALA A 31 -0.37 -10.48 8.37
CA ALA A 31 -0.61 -11.81 7.87
C ALA A 31 0.69 -12.61 8.07
N ALA A 32 0.63 -13.64 8.91
CA ALA A 32 1.76 -14.50 9.21
C ALA A 32 2.08 -15.36 7.98
N GLY A 33 2.86 -14.80 7.06
CA GLY A 33 3.59 -15.57 6.06
C GLY A 33 4.93 -15.99 6.65
N ASN A 34 5.19 -17.28 6.75
CA ASN A 34 6.47 -17.85 7.20
C ASN A 34 7.57 -17.70 6.11
N GLY A 35 7.76 -16.53 5.57
CA GLY A 35 8.82 -16.20 4.64
C GLY A 35 9.29 -14.78 4.91
N ASN A 36 10.55 -14.48 4.62
CA ASN A 36 11.03 -13.10 4.64
C ASN A 36 10.22 -12.31 3.60
N SER A 37 9.27 -11.51 4.08
CA SER A 37 8.55 -10.56 3.24
C SER A 37 9.42 -9.32 3.07
N GLU A 38 9.68 -8.95 1.83
CA GLU A 38 10.47 -7.79 1.44
C GLU A 38 9.54 -6.71 0.91
N VAL A 39 9.76 -5.45 1.25
CA VAL A 39 9.12 -4.30 0.58
C VAL A 39 9.75 -4.18 -0.80
N ILE A 40 8.94 -4.28 -1.84
CA ILE A 40 9.35 -4.24 -3.24
C ILE A 40 8.75 -3.05 -3.99
N GLY A 41 8.12 -2.12 -3.31
CA GLY A 41 7.59 -0.88 -3.87
C GLY A 41 6.90 -0.04 -2.81
N SER A 42 7.03 1.26 -2.95
CA SER A 42 6.34 2.25 -2.11
C SER A 42 5.98 3.45 -2.98
N GLY A 43 4.82 4.04 -2.73
CA GLY A 43 4.34 5.15 -3.55
C GLY A 43 3.00 5.65 -3.09
N PRO A 44 2.19 6.21 -3.98
CA PRO A 44 2.28 6.11 -5.45
C PRO A 44 3.32 7.04 -6.08
N ASP A 45 4.00 6.55 -7.12
CA ASP A 45 4.96 7.31 -7.92
C ASP A 45 4.24 8.25 -8.90
N ILE A 46 3.09 7.80 -9.42
CA ILE A 46 2.25 8.56 -10.35
C ILE A 46 0.80 8.51 -9.91
N ILE A 47 0.17 9.67 -9.78
CA ILE A 47 -1.28 9.82 -9.70
C ILE A 47 -1.79 10.22 -11.09
N TYR A 48 -2.59 9.35 -11.73
CA TYR A 48 -3.13 9.63 -13.07
C TYR A 48 -4.36 10.54 -13.01
N THR A 49 -5.30 10.24 -12.09
CA THR A 49 -6.55 10.99 -11.96
C THR A 49 -7.22 10.70 -10.62
N GLY A 50 -8.09 11.62 -10.21
CA GLY A 50 -8.95 11.46 -9.04
C GLY A 50 -8.29 11.85 -7.72
N ALA A 51 -9.11 12.39 -6.81
CA ALA A 51 -8.66 12.85 -5.50
C ALA A 51 -8.52 11.72 -4.47
N ALA A 52 -9.09 10.54 -4.75
CA ALA A 52 -9.19 9.46 -3.76
C ALA A 52 -7.82 8.93 -3.28
N LEU A 53 -6.82 8.97 -4.15
CA LEU A 53 -5.46 8.49 -3.87
C LEU A 53 -4.40 9.60 -3.85
N ALA A 54 -4.81 10.87 -3.97
CA ALA A 54 -3.88 12.00 -4.09
C ALA A 54 -2.97 12.21 -2.86
N SER A 55 -3.40 11.73 -1.70
CA SER A 55 -2.65 11.79 -0.43
C SER A 55 -2.48 10.41 0.18
N ALA A 56 -2.66 9.36 -0.61
CA ALA A 56 -2.51 7.99 -0.14
C ALA A 56 -1.04 7.58 -0.16
N ASP A 57 -0.66 6.82 0.86
CA ASP A 57 0.59 6.08 0.90
C ASP A 57 0.31 4.62 0.57
N ALA A 58 1.15 4.01 -0.25
CA ALA A 58 1.02 2.62 -0.63
C ALA A 58 2.34 1.87 -0.44
N THR A 59 2.25 0.63 -0.03
CA THR A 59 3.39 -0.29 0.10
C THR A 59 3.06 -1.61 -0.55
N VAL A 60 3.94 -2.10 -1.40
CA VAL A 60 3.89 -3.44 -1.98
C VAL A 60 5.00 -4.27 -1.37
N SER A 61 4.66 -5.46 -0.89
CA SER A 61 5.63 -6.42 -0.35
C SER A 61 5.49 -7.75 -1.07
N ALA A 62 6.60 -8.45 -1.24
CA ALA A 62 6.62 -9.81 -1.75
C ALA A 62 7.41 -10.74 -0.84
N GLY A 63 7.00 -12.00 -0.78
CA GLY A 63 7.69 -13.04 -0.04
C GLY A 63 7.54 -14.40 -0.72
N ALA A 64 8.63 -15.16 -0.75
CA ALA A 64 8.60 -16.55 -1.20
C ALA A 64 7.96 -17.42 -0.12
N LEU A 65 7.02 -18.28 -0.51
CA LEU A 65 6.34 -19.23 0.38
C LEU A 65 6.96 -20.65 0.33
N GLY A 66 7.97 -20.84 -0.52
CA GLY A 66 8.54 -22.16 -0.84
C GLY A 66 7.80 -22.86 -1.99
N ASN A 67 8.42 -23.89 -2.54
CA ASN A 67 7.92 -24.67 -3.68
C ASN A 67 7.56 -23.82 -4.92
N GLY A 68 8.25 -22.69 -5.14
CA GLY A 68 7.97 -21.77 -6.25
C GLY A 68 6.71 -20.91 -6.05
N ASN A 69 6.08 -20.98 -4.88
CA ASN A 69 4.95 -20.10 -4.54
C ASN A 69 5.44 -18.77 -3.99
N SER A 70 4.69 -17.70 -4.27
CA SER A 70 4.93 -16.37 -3.73
C SER A 70 3.66 -15.75 -3.15
N GLN A 71 3.84 -14.79 -2.27
CA GLN A 71 2.79 -13.93 -1.76
C GLN A 71 3.15 -12.48 -2.07
N ILE A 72 2.20 -11.75 -2.65
CA ILE A 72 2.30 -10.32 -2.89
C ILE A 72 1.22 -9.64 -2.07
N THR A 73 1.59 -8.58 -1.38
CA THR A 73 0.71 -7.82 -0.49
C THR A 73 0.71 -6.36 -0.90
N LEU A 74 -0.46 -5.75 -0.99
CA LEU A 74 -0.64 -4.31 -1.14
C LEU A 74 -1.29 -3.77 0.13
N SER A 75 -0.68 -2.75 0.72
CA SER A 75 -1.26 -1.93 1.79
C SER A 75 -1.37 -0.50 1.33
N VAL A 76 -2.53 0.12 1.52
CA VAL A 76 -2.80 1.52 1.14
C VAL A 76 -3.39 2.24 2.34
N GLU A 77 -2.88 3.43 2.65
CA GLU A 77 -3.36 4.29 3.73
C GLU A 77 -3.70 5.69 3.19
N GLY A 78 -4.53 6.45 3.92
CA GLY A 78 -4.89 7.82 3.53
C GLY A 78 -5.82 7.92 2.32
N VAL A 79 -6.56 6.86 2.00
CA VAL A 79 -7.52 6.84 0.88
C VAL A 79 -8.71 7.74 1.20
N ALA A 80 -8.91 8.79 0.39
CA ALA A 80 -10.01 9.76 0.51
C ALA A 80 -11.28 9.24 -0.20
N ALA A 81 -11.78 8.08 0.22
CA ALA A 81 -13.00 7.48 -0.28
C ALA A 81 -13.84 6.90 0.88
N PRO A 82 -15.18 6.81 0.74
CA PRO A 82 -16.03 6.21 1.77
C PRO A 82 -15.63 4.76 2.08
N ALA A 83 -15.80 4.36 3.34
CA ALA A 83 -15.66 2.96 3.73
C ALA A 83 -16.59 2.06 2.89
N GLY A 84 -16.10 0.92 2.45
CA GLY A 84 -16.79 0.01 1.55
C GLY A 84 -16.51 0.28 0.06
N THR A 85 -15.86 1.40 -0.30
CA THR A 85 -15.41 1.62 -1.69
C THR A 85 -14.40 0.54 -2.09
N LYS A 86 -14.57 -0.01 -3.29
CA LYS A 86 -13.70 -1.07 -3.83
C LYS A 86 -12.88 -0.54 -4.98
N PHE A 87 -11.60 -0.86 -4.96
CA PHE A 87 -10.65 -0.57 -6.02
C PHE A 87 -10.05 -1.87 -6.55
N GLY A 88 -9.89 -1.96 -7.88
CA GLY A 88 -9.08 -3.00 -8.51
C GLY A 88 -7.60 -2.61 -8.43
N ALA A 89 -6.74 -3.60 -8.27
CA ALA A 89 -5.31 -3.37 -8.36
C ALA A 89 -4.60 -4.60 -8.95
N HIS A 90 -3.64 -4.35 -9.86
CA HIS A 90 -2.93 -5.41 -10.56
C HIS A 90 -1.46 -5.09 -10.72
N VAL A 91 -0.63 -6.15 -10.78
CA VAL A 91 0.73 -6.02 -11.30
C VAL A 91 0.66 -5.85 -12.82
N HIS A 92 1.39 -4.87 -13.35
CA HIS A 92 1.52 -4.53 -14.76
C HIS A 92 2.93 -4.86 -15.30
N GLU A 93 3.04 -4.99 -16.63
CA GLU A 93 4.27 -5.46 -17.31
C GLU A 93 5.38 -4.41 -17.38
N LYS A 94 5.08 -3.13 -17.12
CA LYS A 94 6.04 -2.03 -17.26
C LYS A 94 6.03 -1.12 -16.04
N ALA A 95 7.12 -0.40 -15.85
CA ALA A 95 7.23 0.67 -14.86
C ALA A 95 6.26 1.83 -15.18
N CYS A 96 5.91 2.61 -14.16
CA CYS A 96 4.92 3.69 -14.18
C CYS A 96 5.16 4.74 -15.26
N GLY A 97 6.40 5.22 -15.40
CA GLY A 97 6.80 6.30 -16.31
C GLY A 97 7.08 5.86 -17.75
N THR A 98 6.88 4.60 -18.09
CA THR A 98 7.16 4.07 -19.43
C THR A 98 6.20 4.67 -20.46
N GLU A 99 6.69 4.96 -21.67
CA GLU A 99 5.85 5.40 -22.79
C GLU A 99 4.71 4.41 -23.04
N GLY A 100 3.48 4.90 -23.15
CA GLY A 100 2.27 4.08 -23.19
C GLY A 100 1.79 3.60 -21.80
N GLY A 101 2.40 4.10 -20.72
CA GLY A 101 2.05 3.77 -19.33
C GLY A 101 2.61 2.42 -18.91
N ALA A 102 2.09 1.90 -17.80
CA ALA A 102 2.55 0.64 -17.18
C ALA A 102 2.32 -0.64 -18.03
N GLY A 103 1.84 -0.51 -19.25
CA GLY A 103 1.54 -1.66 -20.12
C GLY A 103 0.25 -2.40 -19.73
N PRO A 104 0.06 -3.64 -20.22
CA PRO A 104 -1.03 -4.53 -19.82
C PRO A 104 -0.76 -5.14 -18.44
N HIS A 105 -1.73 -5.93 -17.95
CA HIS A 105 -1.50 -6.75 -16.75
C HIS A 105 -0.36 -7.74 -16.98
N TYR A 106 0.45 -7.93 -15.96
CA TYR A 106 1.42 -9.02 -15.95
C TYR A 106 0.67 -10.36 -15.91
N ASN A 107 0.88 -11.17 -16.93
CA ASN A 107 0.32 -12.51 -17.02
C ASN A 107 1.48 -13.52 -17.10
N HIS A 108 1.59 -14.37 -16.07
CA HIS A 108 2.64 -15.39 -15.96
C HIS A 108 2.58 -16.45 -17.09
N ASP A 109 1.36 -16.78 -17.51
CA ASP A 109 1.11 -17.77 -18.58
C ASP A 109 0.06 -17.23 -19.56
N PRO A 110 0.47 -16.41 -20.56
CA PRO A 110 -0.47 -15.78 -21.49
C PRO A 110 -1.26 -16.77 -22.36
N GLY A 111 -0.70 -17.95 -22.61
CA GLY A 111 -1.33 -19.02 -23.38
C GLY A 111 -2.06 -20.06 -22.56
N GLY A 112 -2.03 -19.94 -21.23
CA GLY A 112 -2.59 -20.93 -20.32
C GLY A 112 -4.12 -20.93 -20.28
N ASP A 113 -4.67 -22.07 -19.92
CA ASP A 113 -6.09 -22.24 -19.67
C ASP A 113 -6.50 -21.80 -18.26
N GLY A 114 -7.77 -21.51 -18.10
CA GLY A 114 -8.37 -21.20 -16.81
C GLY A 114 -8.46 -19.69 -16.49
N PRO A 115 -8.93 -19.35 -15.27
CA PRO A 115 -9.21 -17.97 -14.91
C PRO A 115 -7.98 -17.07 -14.88
N LEU A 116 -8.10 -15.84 -15.40
CA LEU A 116 -7.03 -14.83 -15.40
C LEU A 116 -6.45 -14.59 -14.01
N LYS A 117 -7.27 -14.56 -12.97
CA LYS A 117 -6.82 -14.38 -11.58
C LYS A 117 -5.80 -15.41 -11.09
N ASN A 118 -5.66 -16.55 -11.77
CA ASN A 118 -4.67 -17.57 -11.43
C ASN A 118 -3.34 -17.34 -12.13
N ARG A 119 -3.32 -16.56 -13.20
CA ARG A 119 -2.16 -16.25 -14.05
C ARG A 119 -1.68 -14.81 -13.90
N GLU A 120 -2.52 -13.94 -13.30
CA GLU A 120 -2.23 -12.54 -13.01
C GLU A 120 -2.12 -12.33 -11.48
N VAL A 121 -1.59 -11.20 -11.08
CA VAL A 121 -1.55 -10.79 -9.66
C VAL A 121 -2.59 -9.70 -9.44
N TRP A 122 -3.70 -10.07 -8.81
CA TRP A 122 -4.79 -9.17 -8.45
C TRP A 122 -4.73 -8.85 -6.96
N LEU A 123 -4.76 -7.57 -6.65
CA LEU A 123 -4.60 -6.98 -5.32
C LEU A 123 -5.77 -6.04 -5.01
N ASP A 124 -6.97 -6.42 -5.45
CA ASP A 124 -8.19 -5.66 -5.20
C ASP A 124 -8.40 -5.45 -3.70
N PHE A 125 -8.77 -4.26 -3.29
CA PHE A 125 -9.00 -3.95 -1.90
C PHE A 125 -10.30 -3.18 -1.68
N THR A 126 -10.77 -3.21 -0.44
CA THR A 126 -11.92 -2.43 0.03
C THR A 126 -11.44 -1.45 1.09
N VAL A 127 -11.83 -0.19 0.96
CA VAL A 127 -11.51 0.86 1.94
C VAL A 127 -12.24 0.58 3.24
N ASN A 128 -11.52 0.57 4.35
CA ASN A 128 -12.08 0.44 5.69
C ASN A 128 -12.47 1.81 6.28
N ALA A 129 -13.01 1.81 7.50
CA ALA A 129 -13.45 3.03 8.18
C ALA A 129 -12.32 4.04 8.50
N ASN A 130 -11.06 3.59 8.46
CA ASN A 130 -9.89 4.43 8.72
C ASN A 130 -9.26 4.98 7.45
N GLY A 131 -9.87 4.76 6.28
CA GLY A 131 -9.29 5.16 5.00
C GLY A 131 -8.10 4.30 4.56
N SER A 132 -8.02 3.05 5.02
CA SER A 132 -6.98 2.11 4.62
C SER A 132 -7.56 0.96 3.79
N GLY A 133 -6.74 0.36 2.95
CA GLY A 133 -7.04 -0.85 2.19
C GLY A 133 -5.90 -1.86 2.27
N HIS A 134 -6.23 -3.13 2.16
CA HIS A 134 -5.24 -4.21 2.21
C HIS A 134 -5.67 -5.35 1.29
N ALA A 135 -4.72 -5.90 0.55
CA ALA A 135 -4.93 -7.06 -0.30
C ALA A 135 -3.72 -8.00 -0.27
N VAL A 136 -4.01 -9.29 -0.41
CA VAL A 136 -2.98 -10.34 -0.49
C VAL A 136 -3.30 -11.25 -1.65
N ALA A 137 -2.32 -11.50 -2.50
CA ALA A 137 -2.38 -12.48 -3.57
C ALA A 137 -1.32 -13.57 -3.35
N THR A 138 -1.75 -14.82 -3.28
CA THR A 138 -0.83 -15.97 -3.30
C THR A 138 -0.83 -16.57 -4.69
N ARG A 139 0.35 -16.83 -5.23
CA ARG A 139 0.55 -17.37 -6.59
C ARG A 139 1.51 -18.55 -6.56
N SER A 140 1.34 -19.45 -7.53
CA SER A 140 2.24 -20.58 -7.77
C SER A 140 3.44 -20.19 -8.65
N PHE A 141 3.76 -18.91 -8.70
CA PHE A 141 4.89 -18.33 -9.45
C PHE A 141 5.38 -17.08 -8.72
N GLU A 142 6.59 -16.68 -9.02
CA GLU A 142 7.16 -15.38 -8.63
C GLU A 142 6.98 -14.36 -9.76
N VAL A 143 6.88 -13.09 -9.42
CA VAL A 143 6.90 -11.99 -10.41
C VAL A 143 8.37 -11.69 -10.72
N PRO A 144 8.86 -12.02 -11.93
CA PRO A 144 10.24 -11.74 -12.32
C PRO A 144 10.39 -10.27 -12.74
N ASP A 145 11.64 -9.79 -12.85
CA ASP A 145 12.00 -8.46 -13.35
C ASP A 145 11.17 -7.33 -12.69
N ARG A 146 11.05 -7.35 -11.38
CA ARG A 146 10.22 -6.40 -10.61
C ARG A 146 10.56 -4.94 -10.91
N ALA A 147 11.85 -4.60 -11.06
CA ALA A 147 12.31 -3.26 -11.39
C ALA A 147 11.73 -2.67 -12.69
N ASN A 148 11.17 -3.50 -13.55
CA ASN A 148 10.52 -3.08 -14.80
C ASN A 148 8.99 -3.19 -14.72
N ARG A 149 8.43 -3.37 -13.54
CA ARG A 149 7.00 -3.59 -13.33
C ARG A 149 6.42 -2.58 -12.34
N SER A 150 5.11 -2.53 -12.30
CA SER A 150 4.39 -1.67 -11.36
C SER A 150 3.11 -2.31 -10.87
N VAL A 151 2.55 -1.77 -9.80
CA VAL A 151 1.16 -2.00 -9.39
C VAL A 151 0.34 -0.81 -9.82
N ILE A 152 -0.75 -1.05 -10.56
CA ILE A 152 -1.74 -0.03 -10.89
C ILE A 152 -2.96 -0.22 -10.01
N ILE A 153 -3.45 0.88 -9.42
CA ILE A 153 -4.73 0.96 -8.73
C ILE A 153 -5.75 1.58 -9.68
N HIS A 154 -6.91 0.95 -9.80
CA HIS A 154 -7.99 1.29 -10.73
C HIS A 154 -9.26 1.74 -9.99
N VAL A 155 -10.12 2.47 -10.72
CA VAL A 155 -11.34 3.08 -10.17
C VAL A 155 -12.46 2.09 -9.82
N MET A 156 -12.45 0.90 -10.39
CA MET A 156 -13.46 -0.15 -10.17
C MET A 156 -12.80 -1.45 -9.71
N PRO A 157 -13.53 -2.31 -8.99
CA PRO A 157 -13.05 -3.66 -8.71
C PRO A 157 -12.84 -4.44 -10.02
N THR A 158 -11.93 -5.40 -9.98
CA THR A 158 -11.57 -6.22 -11.13
C THR A 158 -12.74 -7.12 -11.55
N GLU A 159 -13.09 -7.07 -12.83
CA GLU A 159 -14.05 -7.99 -13.42
C GLU A 159 -13.39 -9.35 -13.68
N HIS A 160 -13.96 -10.40 -13.10
CA HIS A 160 -13.33 -11.72 -13.04
C HIS A 160 -13.12 -12.39 -14.41
N GLY A 161 -13.95 -12.06 -15.40
CA GLY A 161 -13.88 -12.67 -16.73
C GLY A 161 -12.81 -12.06 -17.63
N THR A 162 -12.65 -10.74 -17.54
CA THR A 162 -11.84 -9.94 -18.47
C THR A 162 -10.59 -9.32 -17.80
N GLY A 163 -10.56 -9.23 -16.47
CA GLY A 163 -9.55 -8.49 -15.73
C GLY A 163 -9.75 -6.97 -15.76
N ALA A 164 -10.79 -6.45 -16.41
CA ALA A 164 -11.02 -5.02 -16.52
C ALA A 164 -11.36 -4.40 -15.15
N ALA A 165 -10.76 -3.25 -14.83
CA ALA A 165 -11.01 -2.51 -13.60
C ALA A 165 -11.20 -0.99 -13.83
N GLY A 166 -11.43 -0.59 -15.06
CA GLY A 166 -11.68 0.80 -15.46
C GLY A 166 -10.42 1.66 -15.49
N ALA A 167 -10.60 2.96 -15.30
CA ALA A 167 -9.51 3.92 -15.41
C ALA A 167 -8.44 3.71 -14.33
N ARG A 168 -7.17 4.00 -14.69
CA ARG A 168 -6.04 4.00 -13.76
C ARG A 168 -6.09 5.23 -12.88
N LEU A 169 -5.92 5.04 -11.57
CA LEU A 169 -5.86 6.10 -10.57
C LEU A 169 -4.45 6.38 -10.12
N ALA A 170 -3.71 5.36 -9.78
CA ALA A 170 -2.35 5.47 -9.25
C ALA A 170 -1.46 4.34 -9.76
N CYS A 171 -0.17 4.60 -9.77
CA CYS A 171 0.87 3.65 -10.14
C CYS A 171 1.98 3.64 -9.09
N ILE A 172 2.44 2.46 -8.73
CA ILE A 172 3.53 2.21 -7.79
C ILE A 172 4.56 1.36 -8.53
N ASP A 173 5.77 1.88 -8.70
CA ASP A 173 6.89 1.12 -9.26
C ASP A 173 7.32 0.01 -8.30
N LEU A 174 7.73 -1.12 -8.85
CA LEU A 174 8.30 -2.21 -8.07
C LEU A 174 9.82 -2.16 -8.17
N ASP A 175 10.47 -2.30 -7.01
CA ASP A 175 11.92 -2.37 -6.89
C ASP A 175 12.44 -3.80 -7.15
N SER A 176 13.71 -3.90 -7.51
CA SER A 176 14.41 -5.17 -7.78
C SER A 176 14.85 -5.88 -6.51
#